data_bd15109a7369c87cabb0465885a420cb
#
_entry.id   bd15109a7369c87cabb0465885a420cb
#
_cell.length_a   1.000
_cell.length_b   1.000
_cell.length_c   1.000
_cell.angle_alpha   90.00
_cell.angle_beta   90.00
_cell.angle_gamma   90.00
#
_symmetry.space_group_name_H-M   'P 1'
#
loop_
_entity.id
_entity.type
_entity.pdbx_description
1 polymer ?
#
loop_
_entity_poly.entity_id
_entity_poly.type
_entity_poly.pdbx_seq_one_letter_code
_entity_poly.pdbx_strand_id
1 'polypeptide(L)'
;MRIEHVAMYVNDIDAAKDFFVQYFGAEANNLYHNKKTDFKSYFLTFSDGARLEIMNKPQMCERNKENIYMGYAHIAFSVGSKEKVDTLTVSLKQAGYKIISQPRTTGDGYYESCILDMEGNQIEITI
;
A
#
# COMPACT_ATOMS: atom_id res chain seq x y z
N MET A 1 -7.68 22.41 -6.05
CA MET A 1 -6.45 21.61 -6.19
C MET A 1 -6.69 20.31 -5.43
N ARG A 2 -6.27 19.18 -5.97
CA ARG A 2 -6.37 17.84 -5.30
C ARG A 2 -5.11 17.06 -5.62
N ILE A 3 -4.78 16.08 -4.77
CA ILE A 3 -3.77 15.08 -5.12
C ILE A 3 -4.40 14.19 -6.20
N GLU A 4 -3.77 14.07 -7.36
CA GLU A 4 -4.27 13.25 -8.47
C GLU A 4 -3.91 11.78 -8.25
N HIS A 5 -2.64 11.50 -7.90
CA HIS A 5 -2.16 10.18 -7.49
C HIS A 5 -0.92 10.29 -6.60
N VAL A 6 -0.62 9.21 -5.91
CA VAL A 6 0.69 8.94 -5.28
C VAL A 6 1.34 7.80 -6.04
N ALA A 7 2.66 7.80 -6.15
CA ALA A 7 3.38 6.77 -6.87
C ALA A 7 4.46 6.10 -6.00
N MET A 8 4.66 4.80 -6.19
CA MET A 8 5.70 4.03 -5.52
C MET A 8 6.37 3.02 -6.47
N TYR A 9 7.66 2.78 -6.27
CA TYR A 9 8.36 1.69 -6.94
C TYR A 9 8.21 0.39 -6.15
N VAL A 10 8.01 -0.71 -6.88
CA VAL A 10 7.89 -2.07 -6.34
C VAL A 10 8.73 -3.03 -7.19
N ASN A 11 9.27 -4.09 -6.57
CA ASN A 11 10.06 -5.10 -7.28
C ASN A 11 9.16 -6.03 -8.08
N ASP A 12 8.12 -6.59 -7.45
CA ASP A 12 7.13 -7.44 -8.09
C ASP A 12 5.83 -6.67 -8.30
N ILE A 13 5.69 -6.11 -9.51
CA ILE A 13 4.56 -5.24 -9.84
C ILE A 13 3.22 -6.00 -9.90
N ASP A 14 3.23 -7.28 -10.29
CA ASP A 14 2.02 -8.10 -10.34
C ASP A 14 1.58 -8.54 -8.95
N ALA A 15 2.52 -8.98 -8.09
CA ALA A 15 2.22 -9.29 -6.70
C ALA A 15 1.72 -8.06 -5.93
N ALA A 16 2.32 -6.88 -6.15
CA ALA A 16 1.86 -5.64 -5.54
C ALA A 16 0.44 -5.26 -6.01
N LYS A 17 0.15 -5.36 -7.31
CA LYS A 17 -1.21 -5.16 -7.85
C LYS A 17 -2.20 -6.11 -7.17
N ASP A 18 -1.91 -7.40 -7.13
CA ASP A 18 -2.80 -8.42 -6.57
C ASP A 18 -3.07 -8.18 -5.08
N PHE A 19 -2.07 -7.73 -4.33
CA PHE A 19 -2.22 -7.35 -2.93
C PHE A 19 -3.24 -6.23 -2.73
N PHE A 20 -3.10 -5.11 -3.45
CA PHE A 20 -4.03 -3.98 -3.31
C PHE A 20 -5.44 -4.30 -3.83
N VAL A 21 -5.54 -5.11 -4.89
CA VAL A 21 -6.84 -5.58 -5.41
C VAL A 21 -7.53 -6.47 -4.37
N GLN A 22 -6.81 -7.45 -3.81
CA GLN A 22 -7.37 -8.44 -2.91
C GLN A 22 -7.76 -7.86 -1.54
N TYR A 23 -6.91 -7.03 -0.95
CA TYR A 23 -7.08 -6.60 0.45
C TYR A 23 -7.68 -5.20 0.59
N PHE A 24 -7.50 -4.34 -0.40
CA PHE A 24 -7.93 -2.94 -0.35
C PHE A 24 -8.98 -2.58 -1.41
N GLY A 25 -9.43 -3.57 -2.20
CA GLY A 25 -10.50 -3.37 -3.18
C GLY A 25 -10.12 -2.43 -4.33
N ALA A 26 -8.83 -2.35 -4.67
CA ALA A 26 -8.39 -1.55 -5.79
C ALA A 26 -8.84 -2.14 -7.14
N GLU A 27 -9.14 -1.27 -8.10
CA GLU A 27 -9.32 -1.62 -9.50
C GLU A 27 -8.06 -1.23 -10.28
N ALA A 28 -7.42 -2.21 -10.93
CA ALA A 28 -6.22 -1.98 -11.71
C ALA A 28 -6.56 -1.76 -13.19
N ASN A 29 -5.88 -0.80 -13.83
CA ASN A 29 -5.90 -0.69 -15.29
C ASN A 29 -5.07 -1.80 -15.95
N ASN A 30 -5.01 -1.81 -17.29
CA ASN A 30 -4.08 -2.67 -18.03
C ASN A 30 -2.62 -2.23 -17.78
N LEU A 31 -1.71 -3.20 -17.72
CA LEU A 31 -0.28 -2.93 -17.58
C LEU A 31 0.20 -1.99 -18.69
N TYR A 32 0.77 -0.86 -18.29
CA TYR A 32 1.57 -0.06 -19.20
C TYR A 32 3.01 -0.60 -19.20
N HIS A 33 3.56 -0.84 -20.39
CA HIS A 33 4.95 -1.29 -20.56
C HIS A 33 5.64 -0.51 -21.68
N ASN A 34 6.62 0.30 -21.31
CA ASN A 34 7.51 0.96 -22.25
C ASN A 34 8.67 0.01 -22.63
N LYS A 35 8.59 -0.62 -23.79
CA LYS A 35 9.59 -1.61 -24.24
C LYS A 35 10.98 -1.05 -24.48
N LYS A 36 11.15 0.27 -24.64
CA LYS A 36 12.46 0.89 -24.85
C LYS A 36 13.23 1.06 -23.54
N THR A 37 12.52 1.35 -22.45
CA THR A 37 13.10 1.63 -21.12
C THR A 37 12.86 0.50 -20.14
N ASP A 38 12.04 -0.49 -20.52
CA ASP A 38 11.49 -1.54 -19.65
C ASP A 38 10.78 -1.00 -18.40
N PHE A 39 10.28 0.24 -18.48
CA PHE A 39 9.43 0.82 -17.44
C PHE A 39 8.03 0.20 -17.52
N LYS A 40 7.49 -0.17 -16.37
CA LYS A 40 6.14 -0.74 -16.21
C LYS A 40 5.38 0.02 -15.15
N SER A 41 4.07 0.19 -15.34
CA SER A 41 3.19 0.71 -14.28
C SER A 41 1.76 0.18 -14.37
N TYR A 42 1.12 0.12 -13.18
CA TYR A 42 -0.33 0.04 -13.02
C TYR A 42 -0.82 1.27 -12.28
N PHE A 43 -1.98 1.75 -12.68
CA PHE A 43 -2.79 2.65 -11.86
C PHE A 43 -3.86 1.83 -11.13
N LEU A 44 -3.84 1.95 -9.83
CA LEU A 44 -4.82 1.35 -8.91
C LEU A 44 -5.79 2.44 -8.48
N THR A 45 -7.07 2.27 -8.75
CA THR A 45 -8.13 3.22 -8.40
C THR A 45 -8.96 2.66 -7.26
N PHE A 46 -9.20 3.45 -6.23
CA PHE A 46 -10.03 3.09 -5.07
C PHE A 46 -11.44 3.68 -5.21
N SER A 47 -12.37 3.21 -4.40
CA SER A 47 -13.80 3.54 -4.49
C SER A 47 -14.12 5.03 -4.33
N ASP A 48 -13.28 5.78 -3.64
CA ASP A 48 -13.41 7.24 -3.46
C ASP A 48 -12.77 8.05 -4.59
N GLY A 49 -12.14 7.37 -5.58
CA GLY A 49 -11.44 7.97 -6.70
C GLY A 49 -9.97 8.31 -6.43
N ALA A 50 -9.43 8.01 -5.24
CA ALA A 50 -8.00 8.08 -4.99
C ALA A 50 -7.25 7.08 -5.87
N ARG A 51 -6.02 7.44 -6.28
CA ARG A 51 -5.20 6.61 -7.17
C ARG A 51 -3.81 6.40 -6.62
N LEU A 52 -3.34 5.17 -6.75
CA LEU A 52 -1.96 4.77 -6.48
C LEU A 52 -1.33 4.25 -7.77
N GLU A 53 -0.21 4.83 -8.22
CA GLU A 53 0.59 4.27 -9.31
C GLU A 53 1.67 3.38 -8.71
N ILE A 54 1.66 2.10 -9.06
CA ILE A 54 2.77 1.18 -8.76
C ILE A 54 3.64 1.03 -10.00
N MET A 55 4.95 1.15 -9.82
CA MET A 55 5.91 1.25 -10.92
C MET A 55 7.06 0.28 -10.74
N ASN A 56 7.61 -0.17 -11.86
CA ASN A 56 8.83 -0.96 -11.91
C ASN A 56 9.72 -0.48 -13.07
N LYS A 57 11.02 -0.49 -12.87
CA LYS A 57 12.02 -0.22 -13.91
C LYS A 57 13.34 -0.95 -13.60
N PRO A 58 14.22 -1.17 -14.60
CA PRO A 58 15.56 -1.70 -14.35
C PRO A 58 16.37 -0.83 -13.38
N GLN A 59 17.31 -1.46 -12.68
CA GLN A 59 18.32 -0.79 -11.82
C GLN A 59 17.73 -0.03 -10.62
N MET A 60 16.61 -0.52 -10.06
CA MET A 60 16.13 -0.04 -8.77
C MET A 60 17.02 -0.54 -7.65
N CYS A 61 17.24 0.32 -6.64
CA CYS A 61 17.94 -0.05 -5.41
C CYS A 61 16.95 -0.22 -4.27
N GLU A 62 17.12 -1.27 -3.50
CA GLU A 62 16.36 -1.46 -2.27
C GLU A 62 16.74 -0.41 -1.23
N ARG A 63 15.74 0.09 -0.52
CA ARG A 63 15.91 0.94 0.64
C ARG A 63 16.11 0.07 1.88
N ASN A 64 17.06 0.40 2.75
CA ASN A 64 17.14 -0.29 4.04
C ASN A 64 15.90 0.03 4.89
N LYS A 65 14.96 -0.92 4.98
CA LYS A 65 13.68 -0.76 5.67
C LYS A 65 13.79 -0.73 7.22
N GLU A 66 14.97 -1.02 7.77
CA GLU A 66 15.24 -0.91 9.21
C GLU A 66 15.48 0.53 9.64
N ASN A 67 15.85 1.40 8.71
CA ASN A 67 16.10 2.81 8.97
C ASN A 67 14.85 3.66 8.72
N ILE A 68 14.71 4.72 9.53
CA ILE A 68 13.71 5.77 9.31
C ILE A 68 14.35 6.84 8.43
N TYR A 69 13.73 7.13 7.31
CA TYR A 69 14.18 8.16 6.37
C TYR A 69 13.20 9.33 6.32
N MET A 70 13.72 10.52 6.07
CA MET A 70 12.87 11.66 5.74
C MET A 70 12.15 11.42 4.40
N GLY A 71 10.92 11.90 4.27
CA GLY A 71 10.07 11.75 3.10
C GLY A 71 8.79 10.97 3.43
N TYR A 72 8.23 10.29 2.43
CA TYR A 72 7.00 9.51 2.63
C TYR A 72 7.25 8.34 3.59
N ALA A 73 6.37 8.21 4.60
CA ALA A 73 6.47 7.19 5.64
C ALA A 73 5.57 6.00 5.34
N HIS A 74 4.28 6.24 5.12
CA HIS A 74 3.25 5.22 4.90
C HIS A 74 2.13 5.73 3.98
N ILE A 75 1.26 4.83 3.58
CA ILE A 75 -0.06 5.13 3.01
C ILE A 75 -1.10 4.66 4.01
N ALA A 76 -2.09 5.49 4.31
CA ALA A 76 -3.21 5.14 5.19
C ALA A 76 -4.48 4.88 4.37
N PHE A 77 -5.17 3.78 4.70
CA PHE A 77 -6.45 3.41 4.11
C PHE A 77 -7.55 3.47 5.16
N SER A 78 -8.57 4.31 4.92
CA SER A 78 -9.79 4.32 5.73
C SER A 78 -10.69 3.17 5.26
N VAL A 79 -11.04 2.29 6.20
CA VAL A 79 -11.94 1.14 5.93
C VAL A 79 -13.33 1.35 6.53
N GLY A 80 -13.56 2.48 7.20
CA GLY A 80 -14.88 3.00 7.60
C GLY A 80 -15.43 2.45 8.91
N SER A 81 -14.79 1.50 9.60
CA SER A 81 -15.19 1.08 10.94
C SER A 81 -14.08 0.33 11.69
N LYS A 82 -14.14 0.33 13.04
CA LYS A 82 -13.22 -0.43 13.90
C LYS A 82 -13.23 -1.92 13.58
N GLU A 83 -14.40 -2.49 13.38
CA GLU A 83 -14.58 -3.89 13.03
C GLU A 83 -13.84 -4.26 11.73
N LYS A 84 -13.89 -3.38 10.73
CA LYS A 84 -13.16 -3.60 9.48
C LYS A 84 -11.65 -3.47 9.66
N VAL A 85 -11.18 -2.53 10.50
CA VAL A 85 -9.75 -2.44 10.87
C VAL A 85 -9.30 -3.76 11.50
N ASP A 86 -10.04 -4.27 12.48
CA ASP A 86 -9.72 -5.52 13.18
C ASP A 86 -9.72 -6.72 12.22
N THR A 87 -10.80 -6.86 11.44
CA THR A 87 -10.98 -7.99 10.53
C THR A 87 -9.92 -8.03 9.44
N LEU A 88 -9.62 -6.89 8.82
CA LEU A 88 -8.61 -6.80 7.77
C LEU A 88 -7.21 -7.07 8.34
N THR A 89 -6.90 -6.54 9.53
CA THR A 89 -5.62 -6.79 10.20
C THR A 89 -5.42 -8.27 10.51
N VAL A 90 -6.47 -8.95 11.00
CA VAL A 90 -6.44 -10.40 11.27
C VAL A 90 -6.23 -11.18 9.97
N SER A 91 -6.95 -10.83 8.90
CA SER A 91 -6.83 -11.48 7.59
C SER A 91 -5.41 -11.36 7.02
N LEU A 92 -4.82 -10.16 7.06
CA LEU A 92 -3.46 -9.92 6.61
C LEU A 92 -2.43 -10.70 7.46
N LYS A 93 -2.62 -10.74 8.78
CA LYS A 93 -1.78 -11.55 9.67
C LYS A 93 -1.83 -13.04 9.31
N GLN A 94 -3.02 -13.58 9.07
CA GLN A 94 -3.21 -14.99 8.67
C GLN A 94 -2.59 -15.29 7.31
N ALA A 95 -2.58 -14.31 6.40
CA ALA A 95 -1.91 -14.40 5.10
C ALA A 95 -0.37 -14.24 5.18
N GLY A 96 0.19 -14.02 6.39
CA GLY A 96 1.63 -13.96 6.63
C GLY A 96 2.24 -12.56 6.58
N TYR A 97 1.44 -11.50 6.44
CA TYR A 97 1.95 -10.12 6.49
C TYR A 97 2.37 -9.72 7.90
N LYS A 98 3.45 -8.96 7.99
CA LYS A 98 3.97 -8.50 9.29
C LYS A 98 3.10 -7.37 9.85
N ILE A 99 2.60 -7.54 11.06
CA ILE A 99 1.87 -6.52 11.79
C ILE A 99 2.87 -5.73 12.65
N ILE A 100 2.98 -4.43 12.38
CA ILE A 100 3.84 -3.50 13.13
C ILE A 100 3.11 -3.00 14.37
N SER A 101 1.84 -2.64 14.22
CA SER A 101 0.98 -2.21 15.32
C SER A 101 -0.38 -2.90 15.22
N GLN A 102 -0.78 -3.58 16.29
CA GLN A 102 -2.13 -4.14 16.40
C GLN A 102 -3.17 -3.03 16.44
N PRO A 103 -4.44 -3.31 16.08
CA PRO A 103 -5.51 -2.34 16.19
C PRO A 103 -5.56 -1.70 17.59
N ARG A 104 -5.51 -0.39 17.65
CA ARG A 104 -5.53 0.40 18.89
C ARG A 104 -6.03 1.82 18.64
N THR A 105 -6.47 2.48 19.69
CA THR A 105 -6.69 3.93 19.63
C THR A 105 -5.36 4.64 19.89
N THR A 106 -4.97 5.54 18.99
CA THR A 106 -3.78 6.38 19.12
C THR A 106 -4.00 7.54 20.07
N GLY A 107 -2.92 8.22 20.47
CA GLY A 107 -3.00 9.37 21.38
C GLY A 107 -3.76 10.58 20.83
N ASP A 108 -3.86 10.69 19.51
CA ASP A 108 -4.63 11.71 18.77
C ASP A 108 -6.06 11.26 18.40
N GLY A 109 -6.45 10.03 18.85
CA GLY A 109 -7.82 9.55 18.81
C GLY A 109 -8.20 8.71 17.59
N TYR A 110 -7.28 8.43 16.67
CA TYR A 110 -7.54 7.51 15.56
C TYR A 110 -7.56 6.06 16.03
N TYR A 111 -8.43 5.26 15.44
CA TYR A 111 -8.39 3.81 15.61
C TYR A 111 -7.76 3.18 14.38
N GLU A 112 -6.61 2.56 14.56
CA GLU A 112 -5.81 2.09 13.45
C GLU A 112 -4.95 0.87 13.81
N SER A 113 -4.48 0.19 12.77
CA SER A 113 -3.37 -0.76 12.80
C SER A 113 -2.33 -0.38 11.76
N CYS A 114 -1.13 -0.94 11.86
CA CYS A 114 -0.08 -0.76 10.87
C CYS A 114 0.51 -2.11 10.48
N ILE A 115 0.66 -2.33 9.18
CA ILE A 115 1.21 -3.55 8.60
C ILE A 115 2.37 -3.22 7.65
N LEU A 116 3.14 -4.23 7.26
CA LEU A 116 4.04 -4.15 6.11
C LEU A 116 3.45 -4.92 4.95
N ASP A 117 3.53 -4.34 3.73
CA ASP A 117 3.29 -5.09 2.50
C ASP A 117 4.40 -6.12 2.25
N MET A 118 4.35 -6.87 1.13
CA MET A 118 5.33 -7.89 0.79
C MET A 118 6.75 -7.34 0.58
N GLU A 119 6.89 -6.05 0.35
CA GLU A 119 8.19 -5.39 0.12
C GLU A 119 8.63 -4.54 1.33
N GLY A 120 7.91 -4.60 2.45
CA GLY A 120 8.24 -3.90 3.69
C GLY A 120 7.84 -2.43 3.71
N ASN A 121 6.91 -2.00 2.85
CA ASN A 121 6.33 -0.67 2.94
C ASN A 121 5.25 -0.64 4.00
N GLN A 122 5.21 0.45 4.78
CA GLN A 122 4.21 0.61 5.83
C GLN A 122 2.85 1.02 5.25
N ILE A 123 1.81 0.33 5.72
CA ILE A 123 0.41 0.63 5.40
C ILE A 123 -0.35 0.74 6.71
N GLU A 124 -1.01 1.86 6.93
CA GLU A 124 -1.96 2.04 8.02
C GLU A 124 -3.37 1.69 7.55
N ILE A 125 -4.11 1.03 8.43
CA ILE A 125 -5.52 0.69 8.23
C ILE A 125 -6.29 1.42 9.32
N THR A 126 -7.10 2.39 8.95
CA THR A 126 -7.78 3.28 9.89
C THR A 126 -9.29 3.37 9.59
N ILE A 127 -10.03 4.06 10.48
CA ILE A 127 -11.46 4.34 10.26
C ILE A 127 -11.65 5.41 9.21
#